data_58be440bf56390fb7470fec0bd277a99
#
_entry.id   58be440bf56390fb7470fec0bd277a99
#
_cell.length_a   1.000
_cell.length_b   1.000
_cell.length_c   1.000
_cell.angle_alpha   90.00
_cell.angle_beta   90.00
_cell.angle_gamma   90.00
#
_symmetry.space_group_name_H-M   'P 1'
#
loop_
_entity.id
_entity.type
_entity.pdbx_description
1 polymer ?
#
loop_
_entity_poly.entity_id
_entity_poly.type
_entity_poly.pdbx_seq_one_letter_code
_entity_poly.pdbx_strand_id
1 'polypeptide(L)'
;MKGVVFLGDSELDIRELPKPEPGPGEVVIEMKASGLCGSDLRPYRMPKAEKAAPELLHVGGHEPCGVIAEIGPNVTQVKVGDRVMMHHYTGCGACSMCRIGYTQMCLHHHEVYGSSEDGGHQDYLLCPESTCIKMPDSLTFEQGAACACGSGTAFHALKRLGIGGM
;
A
#
# COMPACT_ATOMS: atom_id res chain seq x y z
N MET A 1 2.47 16.37 7.96
CA MET A 1 1.66 15.16 8.21
C MET A 1 2.40 14.18 9.10
N LYS A 2 1.69 13.24 9.72
CA LYS A 2 2.32 12.24 10.59
C LYS A 2 2.45 10.91 9.88
N GLY A 3 3.51 10.16 10.20
CA GLY A 3 3.73 8.80 9.71
C GLY A 3 4.40 7.93 10.77
N VAL A 4 4.10 6.62 10.80
CA VAL A 4 4.61 5.65 11.76
C VAL A 4 5.72 4.82 11.13
N VAL A 5 6.88 4.81 11.76
CA VAL A 5 8.06 4.04 11.34
C VAL A 5 8.40 2.99 12.38
N PHE A 6 8.60 1.74 11.95
CA PHE A 6 9.02 0.65 12.83
C PHE A 6 10.53 0.65 13.01
N LEU A 7 11.00 0.92 14.23
CA LEU A 7 12.43 1.01 14.54
C LEU A 7 13.10 -0.35 14.80
N GLY A 8 12.35 -1.40 15.03
CA GLY A 8 12.84 -2.68 15.56
C GLY A 8 12.78 -2.73 17.09
N ASP A 9 13.16 -3.88 17.67
CA ASP A 9 13.11 -4.14 19.13
C ASP A 9 11.74 -3.83 19.78
N SER A 10 10.66 -3.96 19.00
CA SER A 10 9.29 -3.61 19.37
C SER A 10 9.08 -2.11 19.67
N GLU A 11 9.85 -1.26 19.03
CA GLU A 11 9.71 0.19 19.10
C GLU A 11 9.22 0.79 17.77
N LEU A 12 8.51 1.90 17.87
CA LEU A 12 8.05 2.71 16.75
C LEU A 12 8.35 4.18 17.00
N ASP A 13 8.36 4.96 15.93
CA ASP A 13 8.49 6.40 15.95
C ASP A 13 7.34 7.04 15.15
N ILE A 14 6.80 8.14 15.65
CA ILE A 14 5.80 8.95 14.95
C ILE A 14 6.49 10.20 14.43
N ARG A 15 6.71 10.26 13.12
CA ARG A 15 7.46 11.33 12.47
C ARG A 15 6.55 12.39 11.88
N GLU A 16 7.00 13.63 11.95
CA GLU A 16 6.47 14.72 11.13
C GLU A 16 7.15 14.67 9.76
N LEU A 17 6.35 14.52 8.71
CA LEU A 17 6.78 14.39 7.33
C LEU A 17 6.15 15.50 6.47
N PRO A 18 6.77 15.95 5.40
CA PRO A 18 6.11 16.80 4.42
C PRO A 18 4.94 16.06 3.79
N LYS A 19 3.87 16.79 3.46
CA LYS A 19 2.80 16.20 2.65
C LYS A 19 3.33 15.98 1.22
N PRO A 20 3.17 14.78 0.63
CA PRO A 20 3.65 14.52 -0.72
C PRO A 20 2.82 15.26 -1.78
N GLU A 21 3.45 15.56 -2.92
CA GLU A 21 2.82 16.13 -4.10
C GLU A 21 2.83 15.11 -5.24
N PRO A 22 1.71 14.88 -5.96
CA PRO A 22 1.64 13.85 -6.97
C PRO A 22 2.29 14.31 -8.28
N GLY A 23 3.20 13.49 -8.80
CA GLY A 23 3.77 13.60 -10.14
C GLY A 23 2.87 13.00 -11.23
N PRO A 24 3.35 12.91 -12.49
CA PRO A 24 2.57 12.33 -13.58
C PRO A 24 2.18 10.86 -13.34
N GLY A 25 0.88 10.56 -13.42
CA GLY A 25 0.32 9.22 -13.18
C GLY A 25 0.22 8.83 -11.71
N GLU A 26 0.53 9.75 -10.79
CA GLU A 26 0.47 9.54 -9.35
C GLU A 26 -0.74 10.24 -8.71
N VAL A 27 -1.12 9.74 -7.55
CA VAL A 27 -2.20 10.27 -6.73
C VAL A 27 -1.76 10.34 -5.27
N VAL A 28 -2.39 11.24 -4.51
CA VAL A 28 -2.27 11.30 -3.06
C VAL A 28 -3.58 10.78 -2.45
N ILE A 29 -3.48 9.77 -1.61
CA ILE A 29 -4.60 9.22 -0.85
C ILE A 29 -4.58 9.85 0.55
N GLU A 30 -5.66 10.51 0.96
CA GLU A 30 -5.93 10.83 2.35
C GLU A 30 -6.34 9.56 3.07
N MET A 31 -5.51 9.08 3.98
CA MET A 31 -5.71 7.81 4.65
C MET A 31 -6.90 7.87 5.61
N LYS A 32 -7.78 6.87 5.53
CA LYS A 32 -8.94 6.71 6.42
C LYS A 32 -8.83 5.43 7.27
N ALA A 33 -8.14 4.42 6.76
CA ALA A 33 -7.78 3.22 7.49
C ALA A 33 -6.50 2.61 6.91
N SER A 34 -5.69 2.01 7.76
CA SER A 34 -4.54 1.20 7.37
C SER A 34 -4.51 -0.03 8.27
N GLY A 35 -4.66 -1.22 7.69
CA GLY A 35 -4.64 -2.47 8.43
C GLY A 35 -3.23 -2.80 8.95
N LEU A 36 -3.17 -3.53 10.06
CA LEU A 36 -1.94 -4.08 10.59
C LEU A 36 -1.89 -5.58 10.29
N CYS A 37 -1.03 -5.97 9.37
CA CYS A 37 -0.84 -7.36 8.95
C CYS A 37 0.14 -8.10 9.88
N GLY A 38 0.07 -9.43 9.89
CA GLY A 38 1.05 -10.27 10.59
C GLY A 38 2.49 -10.04 10.10
N SER A 39 2.69 -9.68 8.83
CA SER A 39 4.00 -9.36 8.26
C SER A 39 4.61 -8.05 8.78
N ASP A 40 3.81 -7.11 9.28
CA ASP A 40 4.29 -5.87 9.92
C ASP A 40 4.98 -6.16 11.26
N LEU A 41 4.65 -7.29 11.90
CA LEU A 41 5.28 -7.70 13.15
C LEU A 41 6.76 -8.02 12.99
N ARG A 42 7.21 -8.43 11.79
CA ARG A 42 8.63 -8.71 11.54
C ARG A 42 9.47 -7.43 11.62
N PRO A 43 9.24 -6.37 10.82
CA PRO A 43 10.00 -5.13 10.93
C PRO A 43 9.84 -4.44 12.30
N TYR A 44 8.73 -4.64 12.98
CA TYR A 44 8.51 -4.13 14.33
C TYR A 44 9.38 -4.85 15.38
N ARG A 45 9.50 -6.20 15.31
CA ARG A 45 10.17 -7.03 16.32
C ARG A 45 11.63 -7.35 16.02
N MET A 46 12.09 -7.19 14.76
CA MET A 46 13.47 -7.52 14.40
C MET A 46 14.47 -6.64 15.18
N PRO A 47 15.68 -7.14 15.47
CA PRO A 47 16.70 -6.35 16.12
C PRO A 47 17.01 -5.05 15.35
N LYS A 48 17.12 -3.93 16.05
CA LYS A 48 17.51 -2.65 15.42
C LYS A 48 18.83 -2.74 14.64
N ALA A 49 19.76 -3.54 15.13
CA ALA A 49 21.05 -3.76 14.48
C ALA A 49 20.95 -4.40 13.08
N GLU A 50 19.82 -5.05 12.76
CA GLU A 50 19.55 -5.67 11.46
C GLU A 50 18.80 -4.72 10.51
N LYS A 51 18.41 -3.53 10.97
CA LYS A 51 17.69 -2.53 10.17
C LYS A 51 18.65 -1.54 9.51
N ALA A 52 18.17 -0.88 8.48
CA ALA A 52 18.80 0.32 7.95
C ALA A 52 18.85 1.42 9.02
N ALA A 53 19.69 2.43 8.78
CA ALA A 53 19.72 3.61 9.64
C ALA A 53 18.32 4.24 9.74
N PRO A 54 17.93 4.75 10.92
CA PRO A 54 16.54 5.20 11.16
C PRO A 54 16.01 6.20 10.13
N GLU A 55 16.84 7.07 9.60
CA GLU A 55 16.51 8.06 8.58
C GLU A 55 16.18 7.46 7.20
N LEU A 56 16.60 6.21 6.95
CA LEU A 56 16.34 5.48 5.72
C LEU A 56 15.13 4.53 5.83
N LEU A 57 14.47 4.49 6.98
CA LEU A 57 13.30 3.64 7.18
C LEU A 57 12.05 4.32 6.61
N HIS A 58 11.27 3.54 5.87
CA HIS A 58 9.98 3.95 5.32
C HIS A 58 8.87 3.88 6.37
N VAL A 59 7.81 4.64 6.12
CA VAL A 59 6.54 4.52 6.85
C VAL A 59 5.97 3.12 6.65
N GLY A 60 5.54 2.47 7.72
CA GLY A 60 4.95 1.13 7.67
C GLY A 60 3.54 1.10 7.08
N GLY A 61 2.97 -0.11 6.99
CA GLY A 61 1.58 -0.36 6.60
C GLY A 61 1.38 -0.61 5.11
N HIS A 62 0.95 -1.83 4.78
CA HIS A 62 0.70 -2.27 3.40
C HIS A 62 -0.75 -2.67 3.14
N GLU A 63 -1.66 -2.27 4.02
CA GLU A 63 -3.11 -2.42 3.86
C GLU A 63 -3.81 -1.06 3.84
N PRO A 64 -3.42 -0.15 2.89
CA PRO A 64 -3.93 1.21 2.87
C PRO A 64 -5.32 1.32 2.25
N CYS A 65 -6.14 2.21 2.81
CA CYS A 65 -7.48 2.52 2.35
C CYS A 65 -7.83 3.97 2.69
N GLY A 66 -8.41 4.70 1.73
CA GLY A 66 -8.72 6.11 1.93
C GLY A 66 -9.49 6.75 0.78
N VAL A 67 -9.32 8.05 0.65
CA VAL A 67 -9.96 8.88 -0.37
C VAL A 67 -8.89 9.59 -1.19
N ILE A 68 -9.04 9.61 -2.51
CA ILE A 68 -8.15 10.38 -3.39
C ILE A 68 -8.28 11.87 -3.03
N ALA A 69 -7.21 12.45 -2.48
CA ALA A 69 -7.14 13.85 -2.10
C ALA A 69 -6.60 14.72 -3.24
N GLU A 70 -5.59 14.24 -3.97
CA GLU A 70 -4.96 14.96 -5.08
C GLU A 70 -4.60 13.99 -6.20
N ILE A 71 -4.54 14.50 -7.44
CA ILE A 71 -4.14 13.75 -8.62
C ILE A 71 -3.09 14.54 -9.40
N GLY A 72 -2.08 13.84 -9.89
CA GLY A 72 -1.06 14.41 -10.77
C GLY A 72 -1.51 14.44 -12.24
N PRO A 73 -0.66 14.99 -13.12
CA PRO A 73 -0.92 14.97 -14.56
C PRO A 73 -1.06 13.52 -15.08
N ASN A 74 -1.86 13.34 -16.13
CA ASN A 74 -2.09 12.07 -16.83
C ASN A 74 -2.83 10.98 -16.00
N VAL A 75 -3.33 11.27 -14.82
CA VAL A 75 -4.23 10.38 -14.07
C VAL A 75 -5.57 10.31 -14.78
N THR A 76 -6.07 9.09 -15.03
CA THR A 76 -7.27 8.82 -15.83
C THR A 76 -8.24 7.83 -15.21
N GLN A 77 -7.78 6.98 -14.30
CA GLN A 77 -8.56 5.88 -13.73
C GLN A 77 -9.34 6.27 -12.48
N VAL A 78 -8.83 7.27 -11.75
CA VAL A 78 -9.44 7.77 -10.51
C VAL A 78 -9.55 9.29 -10.54
N LYS A 79 -10.36 9.85 -9.65
CA LYS A 79 -10.53 11.30 -9.47
C LYS A 79 -10.56 11.67 -7.99
N VAL A 80 -10.34 12.93 -7.68
CA VAL A 80 -10.48 13.46 -6.32
C VAL A 80 -11.86 13.10 -5.76
N GLY A 81 -11.88 12.60 -4.54
CA GLY A 81 -13.08 12.13 -3.85
C GLY A 81 -13.40 10.64 -4.04
N ASP A 82 -12.76 9.94 -4.98
CA ASP A 82 -12.94 8.49 -5.12
C ASP A 82 -12.44 7.77 -3.85
N ARG A 83 -13.24 6.82 -3.37
CA ARG A 83 -12.89 5.92 -2.27
C ARG A 83 -12.09 4.75 -2.83
N VAL A 84 -10.91 4.50 -2.29
CA VAL A 84 -9.98 3.48 -2.80
C VAL A 84 -9.37 2.65 -1.69
N MET A 85 -9.11 1.39 -1.97
CA MET A 85 -8.07 0.59 -1.33
C MET A 85 -6.90 0.46 -2.30
N MET A 86 -5.72 0.14 -1.80
CA MET A 86 -4.53 0.11 -2.62
C MET A 86 -3.91 -1.30 -2.67
N HIS A 87 -3.56 -1.75 -3.86
CA HIS A 87 -2.66 -2.88 -4.05
C HIS A 87 -1.22 -2.43 -3.78
N HIS A 88 -0.60 -2.97 -2.74
CA HIS A 88 0.67 -2.45 -2.22
C HIS A 88 1.94 -2.85 -3.00
N TYR A 89 1.79 -3.32 -4.23
CA TYR A 89 2.89 -3.62 -5.14
C TYR A 89 2.79 -2.83 -6.43
N THR A 90 3.90 -2.31 -6.89
CA THR A 90 4.06 -1.85 -8.27
C THR A 90 5.00 -2.79 -9.03
N GLY A 91 5.03 -2.66 -10.34
CA GLY A 91 5.94 -3.40 -11.19
C GLY A 91 6.21 -2.61 -12.47
N CYS A 92 7.09 -3.11 -13.33
CA CYS A 92 7.49 -2.39 -14.56
C CYS A 92 6.37 -2.26 -15.61
N GLY A 93 5.22 -2.89 -15.42
CA GLY A 93 4.08 -2.87 -16.35
C GLY A 93 4.29 -3.62 -17.69
N ALA A 94 5.53 -3.96 -18.04
CA ALA A 94 5.90 -4.44 -19.36
C ALA A 94 6.31 -5.93 -19.44
N CYS A 95 6.82 -6.51 -18.35
CA CYS A 95 7.25 -7.91 -18.35
C CYS A 95 6.06 -8.89 -18.40
N SER A 96 6.33 -10.16 -18.65
CA SER A 96 5.28 -11.19 -18.76
C SER A 96 4.41 -11.29 -17.51
N MET A 97 4.99 -11.13 -16.31
CA MET A 97 4.23 -11.19 -15.06
C MET A 97 3.33 -9.96 -14.88
N CYS A 98 3.84 -8.75 -15.12
CA CYS A 98 3.04 -7.53 -15.03
C CYS A 98 1.86 -7.52 -16.02
N ARG A 99 2.08 -8.00 -17.25
CA ARG A 99 1.05 -8.05 -18.30
C ARG A 99 -0.13 -8.97 -17.98
N ILE A 100 0.08 -9.96 -17.11
CA ILE A 100 -0.99 -10.85 -16.64
C ILE A 100 -1.52 -10.48 -15.24
N GLY A 101 -1.14 -9.29 -14.74
CA GLY A 101 -1.63 -8.75 -13.47
C GLY A 101 -0.87 -9.18 -12.21
N TYR A 102 0.27 -9.86 -12.35
CA TYR A 102 1.12 -10.28 -11.22
C TYR A 102 2.26 -9.29 -10.98
N THR A 103 1.96 -8.05 -10.67
CA THR A 103 2.96 -6.98 -10.44
C THR A 103 3.92 -7.31 -9.29
N GLN A 104 3.43 -8.00 -8.25
CA GLN A 104 4.24 -8.51 -7.13
C GLN A 104 5.28 -9.58 -7.55
N MET A 105 5.18 -10.11 -8.76
CA MET A 105 6.13 -11.07 -9.34
C MET A 105 6.89 -10.46 -10.52
N CYS A 106 7.01 -9.15 -10.57
CA CYS A 106 7.74 -8.45 -11.63
C CYS A 106 9.15 -9.00 -11.78
N LEU A 107 9.56 -9.28 -13.04
CA LEU A 107 10.86 -9.88 -13.34
C LEU A 107 12.02 -8.86 -13.30
N HIS A 108 11.73 -7.59 -13.26
CA HIS A 108 12.73 -6.52 -13.27
C HIS A 108 12.84 -5.84 -11.91
N HIS A 109 11.81 -5.13 -11.51
CA HIS A 109 11.74 -4.39 -10.26
C HIS A 109 10.31 -4.25 -9.82
N HIS A 110 10.06 -4.37 -8.54
CA HIS A 110 8.79 -4.04 -7.91
C HIS A 110 9.05 -3.25 -6.63
N GLU A 111 8.20 -2.29 -6.38
CA GLU A 111 8.14 -1.55 -5.14
C GLU A 111 7.12 -2.20 -4.22
N VAL A 112 7.38 -2.13 -2.94
CA VAL A 112 6.51 -2.68 -1.89
C VAL A 112 6.21 -1.58 -0.89
N TYR A 113 5.02 -1.03 -0.96
CA TYR A 113 4.57 0.03 -0.05
C TYR A 113 4.48 -0.51 1.38
N GLY A 114 5.01 0.26 2.33
CA GLY A 114 5.21 -0.16 3.71
C GLY A 114 6.50 -0.95 3.95
N SER A 115 7.39 -1.07 2.93
CA SER A 115 8.69 -1.75 3.01
C SER A 115 9.79 -1.02 2.27
N SER A 116 9.77 -1.01 0.92
CA SER A 116 10.73 -0.26 0.10
C SER A 116 10.25 1.14 -0.26
N GLU A 117 8.98 1.42 -0.04
CA GLU A 117 8.33 2.70 -0.21
C GLU A 117 7.46 2.99 1.02
N ASP A 118 7.11 4.26 1.23
CA ASP A 118 6.24 4.67 2.33
C ASP A 118 4.87 4.01 2.20
N GLY A 119 4.39 3.44 3.30
CA GLY A 119 3.11 2.74 3.39
C GLY A 119 1.98 3.56 3.99
N GLY A 120 0.87 2.89 4.32
CA GLY A 120 -0.37 3.52 4.72
C GLY A 120 -0.48 3.98 6.17
N HIS A 121 0.51 3.72 7.04
CA HIS A 121 0.48 4.20 8.43
C HIS A 121 0.88 5.68 8.54
N GLN A 122 0.25 6.53 7.74
CA GLN A 122 0.46 7.98 7.69
C GLN A 122 -0.82 8.72 7.29
N ASP A 123 -0.83 10.05 7.37
CA ASP A 123 -2.02 10.83 7.03
C ASP A 123 -2.30 10.85 5.51
N TYR A 124 -1.26 10.92 4.68
CA TYR A 124 -1.36 10.97 3.21
C TYR A 124 -0.33 10.04 2.57
N LEU A 125 -0.77 9.22 1.61
CA LEU A 125 0.06 8.27 0.88
C LEU A 125 0.15 8.65 -0.59
N LEU A 126 1.37 8.78 -1.13
CA LEU A 126 1.64 8.94 -2.55
C LEU A 126 1.75 7.57 -3.22
N CYS A 127 1.06 7.36 -4.34
CA CYS A 127 1.17 6.12 -5.11
C CYS A 127 0.76 6.32 -6.58
N PRO A 128 1.19 5.42 -7.49
CA PRO A 128 0.67 5.40 -8.85
C PRO A 128 -0.83 5.07 -8.88
N GLU A 129 -1.59 5.72 -9.79
CA GLU A 129 -3.02 5.43 -9.95
C GLU A 129 -3.32 3.95 -10.24
N SER A 130 -2.37 3.24 -10.88
CA SER A 130 -2.49 1.82 -11.22
C SER A 130 -2.60 0.88 -10.00
N THR A 131 -2.21 1.35 -8.82
CA THR A 131 -2.35 0.60 -7.56
C THR A 131 -3.71 0.82 -6.89
N CYS A 132 -4.46 1.83 -7.31
CA CYS A 132 -5.73 2.20 -6.71
C CYS A 132 -6.87 1.29 -7.19
N ILE A 133 -7.60 0.71 -6.26
CA ILE A 133 -8.79 -0.11 -6.51
C ILE A 133 -10.00 0.62 -5.93
N LYS A 134 -10.94 1.05 -6.79
CA LYS A 134 -12.14 1.74 -6.33
C LYS A 134 -12.99 0.85 -5.44
N MET A 135 -13.45 1.41 -4.34
CA MET A 135 -14.30 0.74 -3.39
C MET A 135 -15.77 1.04 -3.67
N PRO A 136 -16.67 0.04 -3.57
CA PRO A 136 -18.11 0.31 -3.54
C PRO A 136 -18.48 1.08 -2.26
N ASP A 137 -19.52 1.91 -2.34
CA ASP A 137 -19.98 2.73 -1.22
C ASP A 137 -20.44 1.92 -0.02
N SER A 138 -20.84 0.66 -0.25
CA SER A 138 -21.28 -0.27 0.80
C SER A 138 -20.16 -0.78 1.71
N LEU A 139 -18.89 -0.66 1.32
CA LEU A 139 -17.77 -1.06 2.17
C LEU A 139 -17.30 0.09 3.05
N THR A 140 -17.02 -0.18 4.32
CA THR A 140 -16.30 0.77 5.18
C THR A 140 -14.82 0.82 4.83
N PHE A 141 -14.08 1.84 5.30
CA PHE A 141 -12.65 1.93 5.05
C PHE A 141 -11.87 0.81 5.77
N GLU A 142 -12.32 0.39 6.94
CA GLU A 142 -11.74 -0.75 7.68
C GLU A 142 -11.90 -2.07 6.92
N GLN A 143 -13.07 -2.29 6.30
CA GLN A 143 -13.29 -3.45 5.43
C GLN A 143 -12.41 -3.38 4.18
N GLY A 144 -12.26 -2.19 3.58
CA GLY A 144 -11.36 -1.97 2.45
C GLY A 144 -9.90 -2.26 2.79
N ALA A 145 -9.44 -1.80 3.94
CA ALA A 145 -8.09 -2.07 4.44
C ALA A 145 -7.86 -3.59 4.61
N ALA A 146 -8.80 -4.32 5.20
CA ALA A 146 -8.72 -5.78 5.33
C ALA A 146 -8.69 -6.51 3.97
N CYS A 147 -9.32 -5.94 2.94
CA CYS A 147 -9.29 -6.49 1.58
C CYS A 147 -7.97 -6.24 0.85
N ALA A 148 -7.24 -5.18 1.20
CA ALA A 148 -6.02 -4.77 0.50
C ALA A 148 -4.87 -5.80 0.56
N CYS A 149 -4.82 -6.65 1.60
CA CYS A 149 -3.83 -7.71 1.73
C CYS A 149 -4.45 -9.05 2.14
N GLY A 150 -4.86 -9.22 3.39
CA GLY A 150 -5.22 -10.52 3.96
C GLY A 150 -6.35 -11.21 3.22
N SER A 151 -7.50 -10.56 3.09
CA SER A 151 -8.67 -11.13 2.40
C SER A 151 -8.42 -11.32 0.90
N GLY A 152 -7.74 -10.36 0.25
CA GLY A 152 -7.37 -10.43 -1.16
C GLY A 152 -6.44 -11.62 -1.45
N THR A 153 -5.45 -11.86 -0.61
CA THR A 153 -4.52 -13.00 -0.71
C THR A 153 -5.26 -14.32 -0.54
N ALA A 154 -6.12 -14.45 0.47
CA ALA A 154 -6.90 -15.67 0.70
C ALA A 154 -7.85 -15.96 -0.47
N PHE A 155 -8.57 -14.95 -0.95
CA PHE A 155 -9.44 -15.06 -2.12
C PHE A 155 -8.68 -15.51 -3.38
N HIS A 156 -7.51 -14.90 -3.64
CA HIS A 156 -6.68 -15.27 -4.79
C HIS A 156 -6.19 -16.73 -4.69
N ALA A 157 -5.77 -17.18 -3.52
CA ALA A 157 -5.35 -18.56 -3.30
C ALA A 157 -6.48 -19.55 -3.57
N LEU A 158 -7.68 -19.31 -3.04
CA LEU A 158 -8.87 -20.14 -3.28
C LEU A 158 -9.23 -20.18 -4.77
N LYS A 159 -9.20 -19.03 -5.45
CA LYS A 159 -9.47 -18.94 -6.89
C LYS A 159 -8.47 -19.76 -7.70
N ARG A 160 -7.19 -19.72 -7.37
CA ARG A 160 -6.14 -20.52 -8.05
C ARG A 160 -6.26 -22.02 -7.83
N LEU A 161 -6.76 -22.43 -6.67
CA LEU A 161 -7.02 -23.84 -6.35
C LEU A 161 -8.32 -24.36 -7.00
N GLY A 162 -9.08 -23.52 -7.72
CA GLY A 162 -10.36 -23.89 -8.28
C GLY A 162 -11.44 -24.15 -7.22
N ILE A 163 -11.22 -23.72 -6.00
CA ILE A 163 -12.20 -23.78 -4.93
C ILE A 163 -13.12 -22.57 -5.09
N GLY A 164 -14.01 -22.64 -6.02
CA GLY A 164 -15.09 -21.70 -6.24
C GLY A 164 -16.34 -22.23 -5.57
N GLY A 165 -16.66 -21.69 -4.43
CA GLY A 165 -17.98 -21.91 -3.88
C GLY A 165 -18.93 -20.89 -4.44
N MET A 166 -19.25 -20.97 -5.73
CA MET A 166 -20.43 -20.24 -6.28
C MET A 166 -20.29 -19.92 -7.73
#